data_ea2d973267551cd1b50ec3dcf92d428a
#
_entry.id   ea2d973267551cd1b50ec3dcf92d428a
#
_cell.length_a   1.000
_cell.length_b   1.000
_cell.length_c   1.000
_cell.angle_alpha   90.00
_cell.angle_beta   90.00
_cell.angle_gamma   90.00
#
_symmetry.space_group_name_H-M   'P 1'
#
loop_
_entity.id
_entity.type
_entity.pdbx_description
1 polymer ?
#
loop_
_entity_poly.entity_id
_entity_poly.type
_entity_poly.pdbx_seq_one_letter_code
_entity_poly.pdbx_strand_id
1 'polypeptide(L)'
;KENLKAYLESIVEDKQTYASLALQSVYFNQSEDQKIPSFGTVAALAEETAASLAAYYQKMLAEDQVDIFVLGDVNEAELVPLFKQLPFTPREEGKAAIFYNQPIRNVIEERTEREVLAQSKLNLAYNTDIYYGDSYYFALQVFNGIFGGFPHSKLFMNVREKEHLAYYASSSIDTFRGFMTVQTGTVS
;
A
#
# COMPACT_ATOMS: atom_id res chain seq x y z
N LYS A 1 -21.43 4.66 -4.52
CA LYS A 1 -21.37 3.21 -4.40
C LYS A 1 -21.13 2.58 -5.76
N GLU A 2 -21.93 2.88 -6.78
CA GLU A 2 -21.84 2.28 -8.14
C GLU A 2 -20.47 2.53 -8.81
N ASN A 3 -19.94 3.75 -8.76
CA ASN A 3 -18.63 4.05 -9.34
C ASN A 3 -17.50 3.28 -8.68
N LEU A 4 -17.53 3.11 -7.35
CA LEU A 4 -16.53 2.31 -6.65
C LEU A 4 -16.69 0.82 -6.98
N LYS A 5 -17.92 0.33 -7.09
CA LYS A 5 -18.18 -1.04 -7.52
C LYS A 5 -17.60 -1.32 -8.91
N ALA A 6 -17.91 -0.46 -9.88
CA ALA A 6 -17.38 -0.58 -11.24
C ALA A 6 -15.85 -0.55 -11.27
N TYR A 7 -15.21 0.31 -10.47
CA TYR A 7 -13.76 0.33 -10.33
C TYR A 7 -13.21 -0.99 -9.77
N LEU A 8 -13.79 -1.51 -8.67
CA LEU A 8 -13.36 -2.76 -8.06
C LEU A 8 -13.51 -3.96 -9.02
N GLU A 9 -14.59 -3.99 -9.79
CA GLU A 9 -14.84 -5.01 -10.80
C GLU A 9 -13.85 -4.90 -11.98
N SER A 10 -13.43 -3.68 -12.34
CA SER A 10 -12.46 -3.45 -13.43
C SER A 10 -11.01 -3.81 -13.08
N ILE A 11 -10.67 -3.98 -11.80
CA ILE A 11 -9.30 -4.33 -11.38
C ILE A 11 -8.81 -5.64 -12.04
N VAL A 12 -9.71 -6.59 -12.27
CA VAL A 12 -9.38 -7.86 -12.90
C VAL A 12 -8.86 -7.66 -14.33
N GLU A 13 -9.27 -6.60 -15.01
CA GLU A 13 -8.83 -6.26 -16.37
C GLU A 13 -7.43 -5.62 -16.38
N ASP A 14 -7.06 -4.87 -15.34
CA ASP A 14 -5.70 -4.38 -15.14
C ASP A 14 -4.83 -5.47 -14.49
N LYS A 15 -4.21 -6.28 -15.33
CA LYS A 15 -3.40 -7.43 -14.90
C LYS A 15 -2.19 -7.06 -14.04
N GLN A 16 -1.67 -5.85 -14.14
CA GLN A 16 -0.58 -5.39 -13.26
C GLN A 16 -1.09 -5.11 -11.86
N THR A 17 -2.17 -4.37 -11.74
CA THR A 17 -2.82 -4.09 -10.44
C THR A 17 -3.31 -5.41 -9.82
N TYR A 18 -3.96 -6.26 -10.59
CA TYR A 18 -4.42 -7.57 -10.13
C TYR A 18 -3.27 -8.42 -9.56
N ALA A 19 -2.17 -8.56 -10.29
CA ALA A 19 -0.99 -9.33 -9.84
C ALA A 19 -0.35 -8.73 -8.57
N SER A 20 -0.36 -7.40 -8.42
CA SER A 20 0.15 -6.73 -7.22
C SER A 20 -0.74 -7.00 -6.00
N LEU A 21 -2.06 -6.99 -6.17
CA LEU A 21 -3.01 -7.33 -5.10
C LEU A 21 -2.96 -8.82 -4.74
N ALA A 22 -2.78 -9.69 -5.74
CA ALA A 22 -2.56 -11.11 -5.51
C ALA A 22 -1.28 -11.36 -4.69
N LEU A 23 -0.17 -10.69 -5.03
CA LEU A 23 1.06 -10.74 -4.23
C LEU A 23 0.80 -10.28 -2.79
N GLN A 24 0.12 -9.15 -2.60
CA GLN A 24 -0.21 -8.64 -1.26
C GLN A 24 -1.00 -9.67 -0.46
N SER A 25 -1.99 -10.31 -1.05
CA SER A 25 -2.82 -11.32 -0.39
C SER A 25 -2.04 -12.57 0.02
N VAL A 26 -1.03 -12.96 -0.76
CA VAL A 26 -0.13 -14.08 -0.46
C VAL A 26 0.86 -13.70 0.63
N TYR A 27 1.51 -12.55 0.47
CA TYR A 27 2.55 -12.09 1.40
C TYR A 27 1.99 -11.82 2.81
N PHE A 28 0.82 -11.18 2.88
CA PHE A 28 0.14 -10.85 4.14
C PHE A 28 -0.95 -11.85 4.53
N ASN A 29 -0.86 -13.09 4.12
CA ASN A 29 -1.91 -14.09 4.29
C ASN A 29 -2.34 -14.37 5.75
N GLN A 30 -1.50 -13.97 6.72
CA GLN A 30 -1.78 -14.12 8.16
C GLN A 30 -2.36 -12.86 8.81
N SER A 31 -2.43 -11.76 8.09
CA SER A 31 -3.00 -10.51 8.57
C SER A 31 -4.30 -10.23 7.83
N GLU A 32 -5.43 -10.34 8.52
CA GLU A 32 -6.74 -10.05 7.93
C GLU A 32 -6.81 -8.63 7.37
N ASP A 33 -6.20 -7.65 8.05
CA ASP A 33 -6.23 -6.25 7.64
C ASP A 33 -5.28 -5.95 6.48
N GLN A 34 -4.08 -6.53 6.47
CA GLN A 34 -3.05 -6.20 5.48
C GLN A 34 -3.23 -6.91 4.14
N LYS A 35 -3.88 -8.07 4.13
CA LYS A 35 -4.17 -8.82 2.89
C LYS A 35 -5.25 -8.18 2.03
N ILE A 36 -6.09 -7.32 2.62
CA ILE A 36 -7.17 -6.62 1.94
C ILE A 36 -6.68 -5.24 1.51
N PRO A 37 -6.92 -4.81 0.25
CA PRO A 37 -6.57 -3.46 -0.17
C PRO A 37 -7.37 -2.40 0.59
N SER A 38 -6.81 -1.22 0.78
CA SER A 38 -7.42 -0.11 1.53
C SER A 38 -8.76 0.37 0.95
N PHE A 39 -9.01 0.13 -0.32
CA PHE A 39 -10.29 0.42 -0.98
C PHE A 39 -11.34 -0.69 -0.80
N GLY A 40 -11.03 -1.76 -0.07
CA GLY A 40 -11.95 -2.83 0.26
C GLY A 40 -12.18 -3.84 -0.88
N THR A 41 -13.28 -4.55 -0.80
CA THR A 41 -13.70 -5.56 -1.76
C THR A 41 -15.14 -5.32 -2.25
N VAL A 42 -15.50 -5.92 -3.40
CA VAL A 42 -16.88 -5.86 -3.92
C VAL A 42 -17.88 -6.42 -2.91
N ALA A 43 -17.53 -7.50 -2.21
CA ALA A 43 -18.38 -8.12 -1.21
C ALA A 43 -18.64 -7.18 -0.01
N ALA A 44 -17.58 -6.61 0.57
CA ALA A 44 -17.70 -5.65 1.67
C ALA A 44 -18.50 -4.40 1.24
N LEU A 45 -18.21 -3.87 0.03
CA LEU A 45 -18.94 -2.73 -0.50
C LEU A 45 -20.45 -3.02 -0.66
N ALA A 46 -20.83 -4.25 -0.98
CA ALA A 46 -22.24 -4.64 -1.14
C ALA A 46 -23.03 -4.44 0.16
N GLU A 47 -22.44 -4.75 1.30
CA GLU A 47 -23.04 -4.65 2.63
C GLU A 47 -23.17 -3.21 3.13
N GLU A 48 -22.36 -2.27 2.61
CA GLU A 48 -22.35 -0.89 3.08
C GLU A 48 -23.60 -0.11 2.66
N THR A 49 -24.15 0.64 3.60
CA THR A 49 -25.32 1.50 3.44
C THR A 49 -25.01 2.95 3.77
N ALA A 50 -25.86 3.89 3.40
CA ALA A 50 -25.74 5.28 3.84
C ALA A 50 -25.81 5.41 5.38
N ALA A 51 -26.60 4.56 6.02
CA ALA A 51 -26.73 4.56 7.48
C ALA A 51 -25.46 4.02 8.17
N SER A 52 -24.85 2.93 7.65
CA SER A 52 -23.58 2.41 8.20
C SER A 52 -22.44 3.42 8.05
N LEU A 53 -22.34 4.09 6.89
CA LEU A 53 -21.35 5.14 6.67
C LEU A 53 -21.57 6.36 7.58
N ALA A 54 -22.80 6.79 7.79
CA ALA A 54 -23.11 7.88 8.70
C ALA A 54 -22.76 7.54 10.15
N ALA A 55 -23.05 6.31 10.58
CA ALA A 55 -22.69 5.82 11.92
C ALA A 55 -21.17 5.76 12.10
N TYR A 56 -20.44 5.22 11.10
CA TYR A 56 -18.98 5.19 11.12
C TYR A 56 -18.37 6.59 11.16
N TYR A 57 -18.90 7.53 10.38
CA TYR A 57 -18.45 8.92 10.39
C TYR A 57 -18.62 9.57 11.77
N GLN A 58 -19.73 9.35 12.43
CA GLN A 58 -19.96 9.85 13.80
C GLN A 58 -18.98 9.23 14.80
N LYS A 59 -18.71 7.91 14.65
CA LYS A 59 -17.71 7.22 15.47
C LYS A 59 -16.32 7.80 15.25
N MET A 60 -15.90 8.01 14.01
CA MET A 60 -14.62 8.62 13.66
C MET A 60 -14.45 10.01 14.31
N LEU A 61 -15.48 10.86 14.24
CA LEU A 61 -15.45 12.20 14.87
C LEU A 61 -15.32 12.12 16.39
N ALA A 62 -15.83 11.06 17.01
CA ALA A 62 -15.84 10.90 18.45
C ALA A 62 -14.57 10.21 19.00
N GLU A 63 -13.98 9.27 18.26
CA GLU A 63 -13.00 8.31 18.81
C GLU A 63 -11.62 8.39 18.12
N ASP A 64 -11.53 8.74 16.82
CA ASP A 64 -10.27 8.67 16.09
C ASP A 64 -9.34 9.84 16.46
N GLN A 65 -8.02 9.58 16.48
CA GLN A 65 -7.04 10.65 16.61
C GLN A 65 -7.11 11.57 15.40
N VAL A 66 -7.04 12.88 15.66
CA VAL A 66 -7.09 13.91 14.62
C VAL A 66 -5.90 14.85 14.78
N ASP A 67 -5.04 14.90 13.78
CA ASP A 67 -3.93 15.82 13.67
C ASP A 67 -4.21 16.83 12.55
N ILE A 68 -4.18 18.12 12.86
CA ILE A 68 -4.46 19.19 11.90
C ILE A 68 -3.19 19.96 11.60
N PHE A 69 -2.72 19.86 10.38
CA PHE A 69 -1.55 20.60 9.89
C PHE A 69 -2.00 21.74 9.00
N VAL A 70 -1.54 22.97 9.31
CA VAL A 70 -1.82 24.16 8.50
C VAL A 70 -0.52 24.76 8.04
N LEU A 71 -0.36 24.91 6.72
CA LEU A 71 0.78 25.53 6.10
C LEU A 71 0.32 26.68 5.20
N GLY A 72 0.83 27.90 5.42
CA GLY A 72 0.51 29.07 4.60
C GLY A 72 0.79 30.37 5.33
N ASP A 73 0.42 31.48 4.71
CA ASP A 73 0.43 32.81 5.35
C ASP A 73 -0.83 32.94 6.23
N VAL A 74 -0.75 32.43 7.45
CA VAL A 74 -1.89 32.31 8.37
C VAL A 74 -1.53 32.80 9.76
N ASN A 75 -2.52 33.35 10.44
CA ASN A 75 -2.40 33.81 11.81
C ASN A 75 -2.98 32.74 12.77
N GLU A 76 -2.15 32.17 13.63
CA GLU A 76 -2.55 31.15 14.60
C GLU A 76 -3.70 31.63 15.51
N ALA A 77 -3.67 32.89 15.94
CA ALA A 77 -4.70 33.46 16.80
C ALA A 77 -6.10 33.53 16.15
N GLU A 78 -6.16 33.56 14.82
CA GLU A 78 -7.40 33.53 14.06
C GLU A 78 -7.86 32.09 13.78
N LEU A 79 -6.90 31.16 13.58
CA LEU A 79 -7.20 29.77 13.22
C LEU A 79 -7.63 28.93 14.41
N VAL A 80 -6.96 29.03 15.54
CA VAL A 80 -7.27 28.19 16.72
C VAL A 80 -8.74 28.29 17.16
N PRO A 81 -9.39 29.47 17.18
CA PRO A 81 -10.81 29.55 17.49
C PRO A 81 -11.71 28.82 16.48
N LEU A 82 -11.31 28.75 15.18
CA LEU A 82 -12.07 28.04 14.15
C LEU A 82 -11.99 26.53 14.37
N PHE A 83 -10.81 26.01 14.68
CA PHE A 83 -10.64 24.57 14.96
C PHE A 83 -11.40 24.12 16.21
N LYS A 84 -11.51 24.98 17.23
CA LYS A 84 -12.31 24.70 18.45
C LYS A 84 -13.83 24.57 18.16
N GLN A 85 -14.29 25.02 17.00
CA GLN A 85 -15.69 24.88 16.57
C GLN A 85 -15.94 23.58 15.78
N LEU A 86 -14.88 22.84 15.42
CA LEU A 86 -15.05 21.57 14.74
C LEU A 86 -15.72 20.53 15.65
N PRO A 87 -16.47 19.59 15.10
CA PRO A 87 -17.28 18.64 15.86
C PRO A 87 -16.45 17.48 16.44
N PHE A 88 -15.23 17.75 16.88
CA PHE A 88 -14.38 16.74 17.50
C PHE A 88 -14.61 16.71 19.02
N THR A 89 -14.79 15.51 19.54
CA THR A 89 -14.87 15.32 21.00
C THR A 89 -13.47 15.39 21.61
N PRO A 90 -13.24 16.16 22.69
CA PRO A 90 -11.97 16.11 23.42
C PRO A 90 -11.67 14.68 23.88
N ARG A 91 -10.45 14.23 23.62
CA ARG A 91 -10.01 12.86 23.98
C ARG A 91 -8.56 12.90 24.46
N GLU A 92 -8.18 11.87 25.21
CA GLU A 92 -6.78 11.70 25.60
C GLU A 92 -5.94 11.34 24.36
N GLU A 93 -4.69 11.83 24.33
CA GLU A 93 -3.74 11.45 23.26
C GLU A 93 -3.50 9.94 23.30
N GLY A 94 -4.12 9.23 22.41
CA GLY A 94 -3.85 7.83 22.19
C GLY A 94 -2.54 7.66 21.42
N LYS A 95 -1.62 6.87 21.94
CA LYS A 95 -0.47 6.44 21.14
C LYS A 95 -0.96 5.37 20.16
N ALA A 96 -1.34 5.77 18.98
CA ALA A 96 -1.58 4.82 17.88
C ALA A 96 -0.23 4.17 17.51
N ALA A 97 0.01 2.96 17.99
CA ALA A 97 1.13 2.17 17.53
C ALA A 97 0.75 1.56 16.17
N ILE A 98 1.12 2.25 15.09
CA ILE A 98 0.98 1.72 13.73
C ILE A 98 2.23 0.87 13.42
N PHE A 99 2.36 -0.27 14.09
CA PHE A 99 3.41 -1.23 13.79
C PHE A 99 2.78 -2.52 13.29
N TYR A 100 2.98 -2.79 12.02
CA TYR A 100 2.61 -4.07 11.42
C TYR A 100 3.77 -5.04 11.59
N ASN A 101 3.81 -5.77 12.69
CA ASN A 101 4.74 -6.89 12.83
C ASN A 101 4.32 -8.02 11.91
N GLN A 102 5.14 -8.27 10.90
CA GLN A 102 5.03 -9.48 10.09
C GLN A 102 5.88 -10.58 10.73
N PRO A 103 5.33 -11.75 11.03
CA PRO A 103 6.16 -12.88 11.43
C PRO A 103 7.07 -13.26 10.25
N ILE A 104 8.39 -13.22 10.47
CA ILE A 104 9.37 -13.69 9.48
C ILE A 104 9.12 -15.17 9.25
N ARG A 105 8.79 -15.54 8.03
CA ARG A 105 8.63 -16.93 7.63
C ARG A 105 9.80 -17.34 6.74
N ASN A 106 10.43 -18.43 7.07
CA ASN A 106 11.43 -19.10 6.22
C ASN A 106 10.73 -20.04 5.20
N VAL A 107 9.60 -19.60 4.66
CA VAL A 107 8.82 -20.37 3.68
C VAL A 107 8.59 -19.50 2.46
N ILE A 108 8.89 -20.04 1.30
CA ILE A 108 8.52 -19.42 0.02
C ILE A 108 7.06 -19.80 -0.23
N GLU A 109 6.22 -18.79 -0.36
CA GLU A 109 4.84 -18.96 -0.80
C GLU A 109 4.73 -18.52 -2.26
N GLU A 110 4.07 -19.33 -3.08
CA GLU A 110 3.94 -19.12 -4.50
C GLU A 110 2.48 -19.25 -4.93
N ARG A 111 2.03 -18.34 -5.81
CA ARG A 111 0.75 -18.40 -6.48
C ARG A 111 0.94 -18.18 -7.97
N THR A 112 0.54 -19.15 -8.77
CA THR A 112 0.56 -19.07 -10.24
C THR A 112 -0.85 -19.15 -10.78
N GLU A 113 -1.21 -18.17 -11.60
CA GLU A 113 -2.46 -18.18 -12.37
C GLU A 113 -2.13 -18.21 -13.87
N ARG A 114 -2.90 -18.95 -14.63
CA ARG A 114 -2.71 -19.08 -16.08
C ARG A 114 -3.89 -18.44 -16.80
N GLU A 115 -3.57 -17.43 -17.59
CA GLU A 115 -4.51 -16.74 -18.46
C GLU A 115 -3.96 -16.60 -19.87
N VAL A 116 -4.82 -16.35 -20.83
CA VAL A 116 -4.41 -16.07 -22.22
C VAL A 116 -4.06 -14.58 -22.32
N LEU A 117 -2.79 -14.25 -22.13
CA LEU A 117 -2.28 -12.88 -22.11
C LEU A 117 -1.07 -12.74 -23.03
N ALA A 118 -0.89 -11.55 -23.59
CA ALA A 118 0.31 -11.20 -24.37
C ALA A 118 1.56 -11.01 -23.49
N GLN A 119 1.42 -10.87 -22.18
CA GLN A 119 2.51 -10.61 -21.24
C GLN A 119 2.25 -11.32 -19.91
N SER A 120 3.24 -12.05 -19.43
CA SER A 120 3.20 -12.58 -18.07
C SER A 120 3.59 -11.48 -17.04
N LYS A 121 2.96 -11.49 -15.88
CA LYS A 121 3.25 -10.61 -14.76
C LYS A 121 3.89 -11.41 -13.64
N LEU A 122 5.12 -11.05 -13.27
CA LEU A 122 5.84 -11.65 -12.16
C LEU A 122 6.06 -10.60 -11.08
N ASN A 123 5.51 -10.84 -9.91
CA ASN A 123 5.70 -10.01 -8.73
C ASN A 123 6.30 -10.82 -7.59
N LEU A 124 7.29 -10.26 -6.91
CA LEU A 124 7.97 -10.89 -5.77
C LEU A 124 7.91 -9.94 -4.56
N ALA A 125 7.84 -10.49 -3.37
CA ALA A 125 7.94 -9.72 -2.13
C ALA A 125 9.00 -10.33 -1.19
N TYR A 126 9.74 -9.46 -0.54
CA TYR A 126 10.82 -9.82 0.39
C TYR A 126 10.66 -9.04 1.68
N ASN A 127 10.83 -9.71 2.82
CA ASN A 127 10.97 -9.01 4.09
C ASN A 127 12.33 -8.30 4.14
N THR A 128 12.34 -7.03 4.53
CA THR A 128 13.59 -6.26 4.72
C THR A 128 13.95 -6.12 6.19
N ASP A 129 12.96 -6.24 7.08
CA ASP A 129 13.10 -5.99 8.52
C ASP A 129 13.75 -4.62 8.82
N ILE A 130 13.55 -3.65 7.94
CA ILE A 130 14.03 -2.28 8.08
C ILE A 130 12.83 -1.34 7.99
N TYR A 131 12.61 -0.59 9.04
CA TYR A 131 11.46 0.30 9.20
C TYR A 131 11.85 1.77 9.11
N TYR A 132 10.83 2.64 8.97
CA TYR A 132 11.04 4.08 9.00
C TYR A 132 11.67 4.50 10.33
N GLY A 133 12.79 5.24 10.25
CA GLY A 133 13.54 5.68 11.43
C GLY A 133 14.65 4.73 11.89
N ASP A 134 14.77 3.54 11.32
CA ASP A 134 15.89 2.64 11.60
C ASP A 134 17.22 3.21 11.09
N SER A 135 18.31 2.81 11.69
CA SER A 135 19.66 3.23 11.31
C SER A 135 20.02 2.87 9.85
N TYR A 136 19.44 1.79 9.33
CA TYR A 136 19.63 1.32 7.95
C TYR A 136 18.61 1.87 6.95
N TYR A 137 17.69 2.72 7.38
CA TYR A 137 16.64 3.28 6.51
C TYR A 137 17.21 3.91 5.23
N PHE A 138 18.17 4.83 5.36
CA PHE A 138 18.77 5.48 4.19
C PHE A 138 19.60 4.53 3.35
N ALA A 139 20.27 3.54 3.96
CA ALA A 139 20.99 2.51 3.22
C ALA A 139 20.04 1.66 2.37
N LEU A 140 18.85 1.31 2.89
CA LEU A 140 17.81 0.61 2.15
C LEU A 140 17.28 1.44 0.98
N GLN A 141 17.11 2.76 1.15
CA GLN A 141 16.70 3.66 0.05
C GLN A 141 17.74 3.66 -1.09
N VAL A 142 19.02 3.78 -0.76
CA VAL A 142 20.11 3.72 -1.74
C VAL A 142 20.18 2.34 -2.40
N PHE A 143 20.09 1.27 -1.61
CA PHE A 143 20.03 -0.10 -2.13
C PHE A 143 18.89 -0.27 -3.14
N ASN A 144 17.68 0.15 -2.78
CA ASN A 144 16.53 0.06 -3.69
C ASN A 144 16.77 0.82 -4.98
N GLY A 145 17.33 2.03 -4.91
CA GLY A 145 17.69 2.82 -6.09
C GLY A 145 18.63 2.08 -7.04
N ILE A 146 19.69 1.47 -6.51
CA ILE A 146 20.67 0.66 -7.26
C ILE A 146 20.03 -0.62 -7.79
N PHE A 147 19.20 -1.27 -6.99
CA PHE A 147 18.63 -2.58 -7.32
C PHE A 147 17.56 -2.50 -8.40
N GLY A 148 16.50 -1.68 -8.19
CA GLY A 148 15.37 -1.62 -9.12
C GLY A 148 14.59 -0.31 -9.13
N GLY A 149 14.95 0.66 -8.26
CA GLY A 149 14.20 1.91 -8.12
C GLY A 149 14.52 2.99 -9.16
N PHE A 150 15.70 2.94 -9.80
CA PHE A 150 16.12 3.94 -10.78
C PHE A 150 16.15 3.40 -12.22
N PRO A 151 16.05 4.28 -13.24
CA PRO A 151 16.11 3.86 -14.65
C PRO A 151 17.42 3.18 -15.06
N HIS A 152 18.49 3.34 -14.30
CA HIS A 152 19.80 2.70 -14.51
C HIS A 152 20.10 1.61 -13.45
N SER A 153 19.07 1.12 -12.80
CA SER A 153 19.17 0.08 -11.77
C SER A 153 19.60 -1.26 -12.34
N LYS A 154 20.07 -2.16 -11.46
CA LYS A 154 20.50 -3.52 -11.84
C LYS A 154 19.39 -4.32 -12.51
N LEU A 155 18.16 -4.23 -12.00
CA LEU A 155 17.01 -4.92 -12.61
C LEU A 155 16.72 -4.37 -14.01
N PHE A 156 16.65 -3.05 -14.14
CA PHE A 156 16.36 -2.42 -15.42
C PHE A 156 17.44 -2.76 -16.47
N MET A 157 18.70 -2.53 -16.14
CA MET A 157 19.82 -2.71 -17.07
C MET A 157 20.05 -4.18 -17.45
N ASN A 158 19.84 -5.14 -16.55
CA ASN A 158 20.07 -6.54 -16.88
C ASN A 158 18.82 -7.20 -17.47
N VAL A 159 17.65 -7.06 -16.85
CA VAL A 159 16.45 -7.79 -17.28
C VAL A 159 15.83 -7.17 -18.54
N ARG A 160 15.74 -5.83 -18.57
CA ARG A 160 15.12 -5.13 -19.70
C ARG A 160 16.12 -4.85 -20.82
N GLU A 161 17.23 -4.15 -20.52
CA GLU A 161 18.11 -3.62 -21.56
C GLU A 161 19.06 -4.68 -22.14
N LYS A 162 19.62 -5.53 -21.32
CA LYS A 162 20.60 -6.54 -21.77
C LYS A 162 19.93 -7.82 -22.26
N GLU A 163 19.07 -8.40 -21.47
CA GLU A 163 18.47 -9.71 -21.78
C GLU A 163 17.12 -9.60 -22.51
N HIS A 164 16.53 -8.40 -22.62
CA HIS A 164 15.25 -8.14 -23.30
C HIS A 164 14.10 -9.03 -22.83
N LEU A 165 14.11 -9.47 -21.57
CA LEU A 165 13.13 -10.40 -21.00
C LEU A 165 11.85 -9.72 -20.55
N ALA A 166 11.86 -8.40 -20.36
CA ALA A 166 10.73 -7.67 -19.82
C ALA A 166 10.61 -6.25 -20.37
N TYR A 167 9.40 -5.73 -20.46
CA TYR A 167 9.15 -4.32 -20.78
C TYR A 167 9.48 -3.39 -19.62
N TYR A 168 9.31 -3.87 -18.41
CA TYR A 168 9.71 -3.17 -17.19
C TYR A 168 10.20 -4.19 -16.15
N ALA A 169 11.13 -3.74 -15.34
CA ALA A 169 11.60 -4.45 -14.16
C ALA A 169 12.00 -3.41 -13.11
N SER A 170 11.32 -3.40 -12.00
CA SER A 170 11.50 -2.40 -10.94
C SER A 170 11.36 -3.00 -9.56
N SER A 171 11.86 -2.28 -8.55
CA SER A 171 11.62 -2.58 -7.14
C SER A 171 11.13 -1.36 -6.39
N SER A 172 10.34 -1.58 -5.37
CA SER A 172 9.89 -0.57 -4.41
C SER A 172 9.95 -1.10 -2.99
N ILE A 173 10.10 -0.20 -2.04
CA ILE A 173 10.18 -0.53 -0.62
C ILE A 173 9.03 0.12 0.14
N ASP A 174 8.49 -0.59 1.10
CA ASP A 174 7.55 -0.09 2.09
C ASP A 174 8.17 -0.22 3.48
N THR A 175 8.72 0.89 3.95
CA THR A 175 9.42 0.94 5.24
C THR A 175 8.49 1.06 6.44
N PHE A 176 7.21 1.30 6.24
CA PHE A 176 6.22 1.21 7.32
C PHE A 176 5.84 -0.23 7.64
N ARG A 177 5.84 -1.10 6.62
CA ARG A 177 5.54 -2.52 6.75
C ARG A 177 6.77 -3.43 6.65
N GLY A 178 7.96 -2.86 6.39
CA GLY A 178 9.24 -3.57 6.41
C GLY A 178 9.43 -4.57 5.27
N PHE A 179 8.92 -4.28 4.05
CA PHE A 179 9.09 -5.19 2.92
C PHE A 179 9.46 -4.47 1.62
N MET A 180 9.97 -5.24 0.68
CA MET A 180 10.30 -4.81 -0.66
C MET A 180 9.53 -5.64 -1.69
N THR A 181 9.06 -5.00 -2.74
CA THR A 181 8.48 -5.69 -3.89
C THR A 181 9.35 -5.54 -5.13
N VAL A 182 9.35 -6.57 -5.96
CA VAL A 182 9.89 -6.55 -7.32
C VAL A 182 8.76 -6.85 -8.28
N GLN A 183 8.67 -6.06 -9.34
CA GLN A 183 7.61 -6.19 -10.35
C GLN A 183 8.21 -6.21 -11.74
N THR A 184 7.73 -7.13 -12.58
CA THR A 184 8.13 -7.21 -13.98
C THR A 184 6.98 -7.68 -14.85
N GLY A 185 6.95 -7.16 -16.09
CA GLY A 185 6.08 -7.63 -17.15
C GLY A 185 6.92 -8.25 -18.26
N THR A 186 6.91 -9.56 -18.38
CA THR A 186 7.76 -10.28 -19.32
C THR A 186 7.13 -10.33 -20.71
N VAL A 187 7.99 -10.45 -21.73
CA VAL A 187 7.54 -10.85 -23.06
C VAL A 187 7.18 -12.33 -23.01
N SER A 188 6.03 -12.70 -23.58
CA SER A 188 5.58 -14.10 -23.70
C SER A 188 6.31 -14.79 -24.83
#